data_3afdd69bdc2b67a924569d3563e9d562
#
_entry.id   3afdd69bdc2b67a924569d3563e9d562
#
_cell.length_a   1.000
_cell.length_b   1.000
_cell.length_c   1.000
_cell.angle_alpha   90.00
_cell.angle_beta   90.00
_cell.angle_gamma   90.00
#
_symmetry.space_group_name_H-M   'P 1'
#
loop_
_entity.id
_entity.type
_entity.pdbx_description
1 polymer ?
#
loop_
_entity_poly.entity_id
_entity_poly.type
_entity_poly.pdbx_seq_one_letter_code
_entity_poly.pdbx_strand_id
1 'polypeptide(L)'
;ETALISGIQLSGFLNKKKFTFVGFLPKKKEHKEKTLLENKINNLIIYSTKQQLRKDVYAIASISETFEIVILKELTKLYEERIHIDHKNYENFNYSGIKGELVLAVSVEKETDKIKDFNLKEIKEIIREVGVKKAYQQLKSKYKISRNDFYKLSINLKDD
;
A
#
# COMPACT_ATOMS: atom_id res chain seq x y z
N GLU A 1 16.65 -20.26 -6.90
CA GLU A 1 15.45 -19.42 -6.89
C GLU A 1 15.84 -17.96 -6.74
N THR A 2 15.13 -17.04 -7.42
CA THR A 2 15.41 -15.60 -7.27
C THR A 2 14.74 -15.09 -5.99
N ALA A 3 15.40 -14.17 -5.28
CA ALA A 3 14.85 -13.53 -4.08
C ALA A 3 13.46 -12.87 -4.32
N LEU A 4 13.15 -12.54 -5.57
CA LEU A 4 11.85 -12.06 -6.00
C LEU A 4 10.74 -13.12 -5.79
N ILE A 5 10.94 -14.33 -6.29
CA ILE A 5 9.94 -15.40 -6.20
C ILE A 5 9.75 -15.82 -4.74
N SER A 6 10.84 -16.04 -4.03
CA SER A 6 10.82 -16.34 -2.60
C SER A 6 10.15 -15.21 -1.81
N GLY A 7 10.41 -13.96 -2.17
CA GLY A 7 9.78 -12.79 -1.57
C GLY A 7 8.25 -12.78 -1.73
N ILE A 8 7.74 -13.11 -2.91
CA ILE A 8 6.30 -13.20 -3.17
C ILE A 8 5.68 -14.36 -2.37
N GLN A 9 6.28 -15.55 -2.42
CA GLN A 9 5.76 -16.73 -1.72
C GLN A 9 5.73 -16.54 -0.21
N LEU A 10 6.79 -15.98 0.36
CA LEU A 10 6.95 -15.80 1.79
C LEU A 10 6.23 -14.57 2.35
N SER A 11 5.80 -13.64 1.51
CA SER A 11 5.12 -12.42 1.94
C SER A 11 3.77 -12.66 2.61
N GLY A 12 3.12 -13.80 2.33
CA GLY A 12 1.72 -14.03 2.70
C GLY A 12 0.71 -13.29 1.82
N PHE A 13 1.17 -12.55 0.81
CA PHE A 13 0.32 -11.75 -0.09
C PHE A 13 -0.12 -12.52 -1.35
N LEU A 14 -0.06 -13.84 -1.34
CA LEU A 14 -0.39 -14.69 -2.51
C LEU A 14 -1.80 -14.46 -3.07
N ASN A 15 -2.75 -14.03 -2.24
CA ASN A 15 -4.11 -13.71 -2.67
C ASN A 15 -4.19 -12.38 -3.46
N LYS A 16 -3.11 -11.60 -3.50
CA LYS A 16 -3.05 -10.31 -4.18
C LYS A 16 -2.43 -10.52 -5.56
N LYS A 17 -3.24 -10.36 -6.60
CA LYS A 17 -2.97 -10.81 -7.97
C LYS A 17 -1.85 -10.09 -8.73
N LYS A 18 -1.37 -8.92 -8.26
CA LYS A 18 -0.37 -8.13 -8.99
C LYS A 18 0.76 -7.68 -8.08
N PHE A 19 1.98 -7.94 -8.53
CA PHE A 19 3.21 -7.51 -7.88
C PHE A 19 4.05 -6.69 -8.88
N THR A 20 4.70 -5.67 -8.37
CA THR A 20 5.72 -4.93 -9.11
C THR A 20 7.05 -5.11 -8.40
N PHE A 21 8.04 -5.60 -9.12
CA PHE A 21 9.41 -5.61 -8.64
C PHE A 21 10.05 -4.26 -8.93
N VAL A 22 10.44 -3.55 -7.89
CA VAL A 22 11.01 -2.20 -7.96
C VAL A 22 12.54 -2.23 -7.91
N GLY A 23 13.12 -3.30 -7.36
CA GLY A 23 14.56 -3.34 -7.06
C GLY A 23 14.90 -2.44 -5.87
N PHE A 24 16.08 -1.82 -5.87
CA PHE A 24 16.46 -0.87 -4.83
C PHE A 24 15.82 0.50 -5.06
N LEU A 25 15.27 1.08 -4.00
CA LEU A 25 14.73 2.44 -4.07
C LEU A 25 15.87 3.48 -4.19
N PRO A 26 15.62 4.60 -4.88
CA PRO A 26 16.56 5.71 -4.95
C PRO A 26 16.94 6.21 -3.55
N LYS A 27 18.20 6.71 -3.39
CA LYS A 27 18.67 7.21 -2.08
C LYS A 27 18.02 8.53 -1.66
N LYS A 28 17.71 9.42 -2.63
CA LYS A 28 17.07 10.72 -2.37
C LYS A 28 15.60 10.52 -2.05
N LYS A 29 15.11 11.15 -0.98
CA LYS A 29 13.74 11.02 -0.46
C LYS A 29 12.69 11.28 -1.54
N GLU A 30 12.80 12.40 -2.24
CA GLU A 30 11.84 12.81 -3.29
C GLU A 30 11.72 11.79 -4.43
N HIS A 31 12.86 11.27 -4.90
CA HIS A 31 12.86 10.25 -5.95
C HIS A 31 12.30 8.91 -5.45
N LYS A 32 12.56 8.58 -4.18
CA LYS A 32 12.03 7.38 -3.53
C LYS A 32 10.51 7.43 -3.46
N GLU A 33 9.94 8.52 -2.95
CA GLU A 33 8.51 8.76 -2.86
C GLU A 33 7.85 8.75 -4.25
N LYS A 34 8.47 9.39 -5.25
CA LYS A 34 8.00 9.37 -6.64
C LYS A 34 7.93 7.94 -7.18
N THR A 35 9.00 7.15 -7.03
CA THR A 35 9.03 5.75 -7.48
C THR A 35 7.93 4.91 -6.82
N LEU A 36 7.71 5.11 -5.52
CA LEU A 36 6.66 4.41 -4.78
C LEU A 36 5.26 4.81 -5.25
N LEU A 37 5.01 6.10 -5.47
CA LEU A 37 3.72 6.61 -5.95
C LEU A 37 3.38 6.10 -7.36
N GLU A 38 4.35 6.03 -8.26
CA GLU A 38 4.17 5.50 -9.62
C GLU A 38 3.78 4.01 -9.61
N ASN A 39 4.18 3.26 -8.58
CA ASN A 39 3.98 1.82 -8.47
C ASN A 39 2.94 1.38 -7.41
N LYS A 40 2.35 2.31 -6.65
CA LYS A 40 1.47 2.02 -5.51
C LYS A 40 0.19 1.23 -5.84
N ILE A 41 -0.15 1.11 -7.13
CA ILE A 41 -1.32 0.34 -7.59
C ILE A 41 -1.16 -1.16 -7.33
N ASN A 42 0.07 -1.65 -7.26
CA ASN A 42 0.40 -3.07 -7.05
C ASN A 42 1.04 -3.29 -5.68
N ASN A 43 1.12 -4.56 -5.26
CA ASN A 43 2.02 -4.92 -4.18
C ASN A 43 3.46 -4.80 -4.70
N LEU A 44 4.37 -4.33 -3.85
CA LEU A 44 5.73 -4.07 -4.25
C LEU A 44 6.68 -5.09 -3.65
N ILE A 45 7.68 -5.48 -4.43
CA ILE A 45 8.86 -6.19 -3.94
C ILE A 45 10.05 -5.27 -4.12
N ILE A 46 10.69 -4.93 -3.01
CA ILE A 46 11.75 -3.94 -2.92
C ILE A 46 12.97 -4.58 -2.28
N TYR A 47 14.14 -4.41 -2.87
CA TYR A 47 15.40 -4.73 -2.20
C TYR A 47 15.80 -3.59 -1.27
N SER A 48 16.29 -3.93 -0.10
CA SER A 48 16.77 -2.95 0.87
C SER A 48 18.05 -3.42 1.55
N THR A 49 18.67 -2.50 2.26
CA THR A 49 19.85 -2.75 3.08
C THR A 49 19.60 -2.27 4.50
N LYS A 50 20.39 -2.74 5.47
CA LYS A 50 20.32 -2.27 6.86
C LYS A 50 20.30 -0.74 6.94
N GLN A 51 21.15 -0.05 6.17
CA GLN A 51 21.29 1.41 6.20
C GLN A 51 20.09 2.16 5.60
N GLN A 52 19.36 1.51 4.67
CA GLN A 52 18.23 2.10 3.98
C GLN A 52 16.89 1.69 4.57
N LEU A 53 16.80 0.56 5.25
CA LEU A 53 15.55 -0.04 5.71
C LEU A 53 14.59 0.96 6.37
N ARG A 54 15.06 1.69 7.39
CA ARG A 54 14.22 2.67 8.07
C ARG A 54 13.73 3.76 7.13
N LYS A 55 14.61 4.28 6.25
CA LYS A 55 14.25 5.31 5.27
C LYS A 55 13.24 4.79 4.24
N ASP A 56 13.36 3.53 3.85
CA ASP A 56 12.44 2.88 2.91
C ASP A 56 11.06 2.71 3.54
N VAL A 57 10.99 2.22 4.78
CA VAL A 57 9.73 2.08 5.52
C VAL A 57 9.05 3.44 5.72
N TYR A 58 9.78 4.48 6.12
CA TYR A 58 9.21 5.83 6.30
C TYR A 58 8.75 6.46 4.96
N ALA A 59 9.42 6.15 3.86
CA ALA A 59 8.95 6.58 2.54
C ALA A 59 7.67 5.86 2.12
N ILE A 60 7.51 4.58 2.45
CA ILE A 60 6.27 3.84 2.23
C ILE A 60 5.14 4.45 3.09
N ALA A 61 5.42 4.74 4.36
CA ALA A 61 4.45 5.39 5.25
C ALA A 61 4.01 6.77 4.75
N SER A 62 4.89 7.52 4.05
CA SER A 62 4.54 8.85 3.53
C SER A 62 3.57 8.82 2.35
N ILE A 63 3.43 7.68 1.65
CA ILE A 63 2.58 7.55 0.47
C ILE A 63 1.24 6.86 0.73
N SER A 64 1.06 6.25 1.91
CA SER A 64 -0.18 5.57 2.28
C SER A 64 -0.39 5.60 3.79
N GLU A 65 -1.62 5.91 4.21
CA GLU A 65 -2.02 5.86 5.62
C GLU A 65 -2.10 4.43 6.16
N THR A 66 -2.38 3.47 5.28
CA THR A 66 -2.52 2.06 5.63
C THR A 66 -1.60 1.22 4.76
N PHE A 67 -0.68 0.50 5.37
CA PHE A 67 0.25 -0.39 4.68
C PHE A 67 0.65 -1.56 5.57
N GLU A 68 1.10 -2.61 4.91
CA GLU A 68 1.74 -3.77 5.53
C GLU A 68 3.07 -4.03 4.82
N ILE A 69 4.10 -4.33 5.56
CA ILE A 69 5.43 -4.68 5.07
C ILE A 69 5.86 -6.00 5.73
N VAL A 70 6.21 -6.96 4.91
CA VAL A 70 6.94 -8.16 5.36
C VAL A 70 8.40 -7.99 4.99
N ILE A 71 9.25 -7.84 5.97
CA ILE A 71 10.70 -7.83 5.80
C ILE A 71 11.17 -9.28 5.80
N LEU A 72 11.78 -9.68 4.72
CA LEU A 72 12.37 -10.99 4.53
C LEU A 72 13.89 -10.85 4.58
N LYS A 73 14.49 -11.52 5.54
CA LYS A 73 15.91 -11.45 5.81
C LYS A 73 16.58 -12.77 5.47
N GLU A 74 17.77 -12.71 4.88
CA GLU A 74 18.61 -13.87 4.58
C GLU A 74 17.85 -15.01 3.85
N LEU A 75 17.04 -14.63 2.84
CA LEU A 75 16.24 -15.56 2.07
C LEU A 75 17.06 -16.75 1.55
N THR A 76 16.51 -17.96 1.67
CA THR A 76 17.13 -19.23 1.25
C THR A 76 18.39 -19.63 2.05
N LYS A 77 18.68 -18.91 3.12
CA LYS A 77 19.82 -19.20 4.02
C LYS A 77 19.34 -19.79 5.35
N LEU A 78 20.26 -20.31 6.14
CA LEU A 78 19.98 -20.97 7.44
C LEU A 78 19.24 -20.06 8.44
N TYR A 79 19.44 -18.76 8.35
CA TYR A 79 18.85 -17.77 9.26
C TYR A 79 17.78 -16.93 8.58
N GLU A 80 16.97 -17.56 7.70
CA GLU A 80 15.81 -16.91 7.10
C GLU A 80 14.82 -16.46 8.18
N GLU A 81 14.43 -15.20 8.12
CA GLU A 81 13.51 -14.61 9.11
C GLU A 81 12.47 -13.72 8.39
N ARG A 82 11.25 -13.74 8.92
CA ARG A 82 10.14 -12.87 8.48
C ARG A 82 9.76 -11.93 9.61
N ILE A 83 9.70 -10.65 9.31
CA ILE A 83 9.34 -9.63 10.26
C ILE A 83 8.20 -8.81 9.68
N HIS A 84 7.12 -8.65 10.44
CA HIS A 84 5.95 -7.86 10.03
C HIS A 84 6.01 -6.47 10.62
N ILE A 85 5.83 -5.47 9.75
CA ILE A 85 5.66 -4.07 10.12
C ILE A 85 4.40 -3.56 9.42
N ASP A 86 3.62 -2.75 10.11
CA ASP A 86 2.44 -2.10 9.57
C ASP A 86 2.39 -0.61 9.95
N HIS A 87 1.36 0.08 9.48
CA HIS A 87 1.11 1.49 9.77
C HIS A 87 0.93 1.81 11.26
N LYS A 88 0.71 0.81 12.13
CA LYS A 88 0.52 1.02 13.58
C LYS A 88 1.81 0.90 14.37
N ASN A 89 2.77 0.09 13.89
CA ASN A 89 3.95 -0.26 14.66
C ASN A 89 5.29 0.23 14.09
N TYR A 90 5.33 0.73 12.84
CA TYR A 90 6.59 1.07 12.15
C TYR A 90 7.42 2.15 12.86
N GLU A 91 6.81 3.09 13.56
CA GLU A 91 7.53 4.17 14.26
C GLU A 91 8.31 3.64 15.47
N ASN A 92 7.71 2.70 16.20
CA ASN A 92 8.27 2.11 17.42
C ASN A 92 9.10 0.86 17.14
N PHE A 93 9.24 0.46 15.88
CA PHE A 93 9.97 -0.73 15.50
C PHE A 93 11.48 -0.56 15.68
N ASN A 94 12.15 -1.57 16.25
CA ASN A 94 13.60 -1.56 16.42
C ASN A 94 14.34 -2.00 15.16
N TYR A 95 14.75 -1.05 14.34
CA TYR A 95 15.48 -1.29 13.09
C TYR A 95 16.94 -1.69 13.29
N SER A 96 17.53 -1.48 14.48
CA SER A 96 18.97 -1.64 14.71
C SER A 96 19.44 -3.09 14.69
N GLY A 97 18.58 -4.02 15.07
CA GLY A 97 18.86 -5.45 15.12
C GLY A 97 18.88 -6.17 13.77
N ILE A 98 18.39 -5.52 12.71
CA ILE A 98 18.25 -6.14 11.40
C ILE A 98 19.56 -6.04 10.61
N LYS A 99 20.05 -7.19 10.14
CA LYS A 99 21.31 -7.31 9.36
C LYS A 99 21.07 -8.20 8.13
N GLY A 100 21.95 -8.09 7.15
CA GLY A 100 21.96 -8.94 5.97
C GLY A 100 21.26 -8.32 4.76
N GLU A 101 20.98 -9.15 3.78
CA GLU A 101 20.22 -8.82 2.58
C GLU A 101 18.73 -8.84 2.90
N LEU A 102 18.02 -7.80 2.50
CA LEU A 102 16.63 -7.61 2.84
C LEU A 102 15.76 -7.52 1.59
N VAL A 103 14.64 -8.22 1.62
CA VAL A 103 13.56 -8.06 0.65
C VAL A 103 12.33 -7.55 1.41
N LEU A 104 11.76 -6.46 0.94
CA LEU A 104 10.52 -5.90 1.48
C LEU A 104 9.39 -6.30 0.54
N ALA A 105 8.46 -7.08 1.03
CA ALA A 105 7.17 -7.27 0.38
C ALA A 105 6.19 -6.25 0.98
N VAL A 106 5.68 -5.34 0.15
CA VAL A 106 4.87 -4.21 0.58
C VAL A 106 3.49 -4.31 0.01
N SER A 107 2.49 -4.18 0.85
CA SER A 107 1.11 -3.99 0.46
C SER A 107 0.64 -2.64 0.96
N VAL A 108 0.22 -1.78 0.05
CA VAL A 108 -0.44 -0.51 0.38
C VAL A 108 -1.92 -0.64 0.10
N GLU A 109 -2.73 -0.02 0.94
CA GLU A 109 -4.17 0.01 0.71
C GLU A 109 -4.45 0.81 -0.57
N LYS A 110 -5.22 0.22 -1.47
CA LYS A 110 -5.64 0.90 -2.69
C LYS A 110 -6.78 1.86 -2.34
N GLU A 111 -6.81 3.01 -2.97
CA GLU A 111 -7.98 3.89 -2.92
C GLU A 111 -9.28 3.13 -3.28
N THR A 112 -9.17 2.11 -4.15
CA THR A 112 -10.28 1.22 -4.51
C THR A 112 -10.71 0.26 -3.39
N ASP A 113 -9.84 -0.05 -2.41
CA ASP A 113 -10.21 -0.93 -1.29
C ASP A 113 -11.05 -0.18 -0.25
N LYS A 114 -10.88 1.15 -0.14
CA LYS A 114 -11.80 2.03 0.63
C LYS A 114 -13.22 2.04 0.04
N ILE A 115 -13.37 1.75 -1.25
CA ILE A 115 -14.67 1.71 -1.94
C ILE A 115 -15.49 0.47 -1.54
N LYS A 116 -14.86 -0.60 -1.04
CA LYS A 116 -15.58 -1.83 -0.64
C LYS A 116 -16.49 -1.65 0.57
N ASP A 117 -16.20 -0.67 1.43
CA ASP A 117 -17.03 -0.36 2.58
C ASP A 117 -18.21 0.58 2.23
N PHE A 118 -18.29 1.03 0.97
CA PHE A 118 -19.36 1.88 0.52
C PHE A 118 -20.56 1.06 0.04
N ASN A 119 -21.74 1.39 0.54
CA ASN A 119 -22.98 0.90 -0.04
C ASN A 119 -23.23 1.59 -1.40
N LEU A 120 -22.66 1.00 -2.46
CA LEU A 120 -22.73 1.58 -3.80
C LEU A 120 -24.17 1.75 -4.31
N LYS A 121 -25.09 0.87 -3.90
CA LYS A 121 -26.52 0.99 -4.24
C LYS A 121 -27.11 2.25 -3.61
N GLU A 122 -26.90 2.45 -2.31
CA GLU A 122 -27.34 3.66 -1.60
C GLU A 122 -26.76 4.94 -2.23
N ILE A 123 -25.46 4.95 -2.54
CA ILE A 123 -24.81 6.09 -3.16
C ILE A 123 -25.41 6.38 -4.55
N LYS A 124 -25.64 5.35 -5.35
CA LYS A 124 -26.22 5.47 -6.70
C LYS A 124 -27.65 6.02 -6.65
N GLU A 125 -28.46 5.57 -5.70
CA GLU A 125 -29.82 6.05 -5.47
C GLU A 125 -29.82 7.54 -5.06
N ILE A 126 -29.04 7.91 -4.06
CA ILE A 126 -28.94 9.31 -3.60
C ILE A 126 -28.40 10.23 -4.70
N ILE A 127 -27.43 9.77 -5.51
CA ILE A 127 -26.93 10.57 -6.66
C ILE A 127 -28.05 10.79 -7.69
N ARG A 128 -28.90 9.79 -7.95
CA ARG A 128 -30.03 9.91 -8.88
C ARG A 128 -31.08 10.90 -8.37
N GLU A 129 -31.38 10.89 -7.08
CA GLU A 129 -32.40 11.73 -6.47
C GLU A 129 -31.98 13.22 -6.35
N VAL A 130 -30.78 13.46 -5.82
CA VAL A 130 -30.38 14.84 -5.44
C VAL A 130 -29.19 15.38 -6.24
N GLY A 131 -28.61 14.58 -7.11
CA GLY A 131 -27.42 14.92 -7.90
C GLY A 131 -26.11 14.82 -7.12
N VAL A 132 -24.99 14.69 -7.83
CA VAL A 132 -23.65 14.38 -7.27
C VAL A 132 -23.22 15.35 -6.16
N LYS A 133 -23.44 16.66 -6.35
CA LYS A 133 -23.00 17.69 -5.41
C LYS A 133 -23.72 17.59 -4.05
N LYS A 134 -25.05 17.40 -4.07
CA LYS A 134 -25.85 17.25 -2.85
C LYS A 134 -25.62 15.89 -2.20
N ALA A 135 -25.50 14.82 -2.99
CA ALA A 135 -25.16 13.50 -2.51
C ALA A 135 -23.82 13.50 -1.75
N TYR A 136 -22.79 14.17 -2.27
CA TYR A 136 -21.53 14.33 -1.55
C TYR A 136 -21.72 15.00 -0.17
N GLN A 137 -22.50 16.08 -0.08
CA GLN A 137 -22.73 16.77 1.20
C GLN A 137 -23.41 15.88 2.24
N GLN A 138 -24.35 15.02 1.81
CA GLN A 138 -25.03 14.08 2.70
C GLN A 138 -24.13 12.92 3.16
N LEU A 139 -23.28 12.43 2.25
CA LEU A 139 -22.53 11.18 2.47
C LEU A 139 -21.09 11.37 2.98
N LYS A 140 -20.53 12.59 2.85
CA LYS A 140 -19.13 12.87 3.24
C LYS A 140 -18.79 12.50 4.69
N SER A 141 -19.71 12.74 5.62
CA SER A 141 -19.51 12.44 7.05
C SER A 141 -19.69 10.96 7.34
N LYS A 142 -20.68 10.30 6.70
CA LYS A 142 -20.96 8.87 6.87
C LYS A 142 -19.80 8.01 6.38
N TYR A 143 -19.27 8.31 5.20
CA TYR A 143 -18.24 7.53 4.55
C TYR A 143 -16.82 8.10 4.69
N LYS A 144 -16.65 9.26 5.35
CA LYS A 144 -15.36 9.96 5.52
C LYS A 144 -14.58 10.10 4.20
N ILE A 145 -15.30 10.31 3.10
CA ILE A 145 -14.75 10.38 1.74
C ILE A 145 -14.39 11.81 1.36
N SER A 146 -13.25 11.98 0.69
CA SER A 146 -12.87 13.28 0.13
C SER A 146 -13.76 13.65 -1.05
N ARG A 147 -13.85 14.97 -1.37
CA ARG A 147 -14.62 15.45 -2.51
C ARG A 147 -14.14 14.84 -3.83
N ASN A 148 -12.83 14.79 -4.03
CA ASN A 148 -12.25 14.27 -5.26
C ASN A 148 -12.52 12.77 -5.44
N ASP A 149 -12.41 11.99 -4.36
CA ASP A 149 -12.67 10.54 -4.41
C ASP A 149 -14.14 10.24 -4.65
N PHE A 150 -15.05 11.03 -4.03
CA PHE A 150 -16.48 10.88 -4.27
C PHE A 150 -16.87 11.20 -5.73
N TYR A 151 -16.26 12.22 -6.33
CA TYR A 151 -16.50 12.53 -7.74
C TYR A 151 -15.97 11.45 -8.68
N LYS A 152 -14.78 10.89 -8.42
CA LYS A 152 -14.26 9.73 -9.17
C LYS A 152 -15.20 8.53 -9.05
N LEU A 153 -15.68 8.24 -7.83
CA LEU A 153 -16.66 7.19 -7.58
C LEU A 153 -17.94 7.41 -8.37
N SER A 154 -18.46 8.63 -8.39
CA SER A 154 -19.70 8.97 -9.09
C SER A 154 -19.62 8.84 -10.62
N ILE A 155 -18.43 9.00 -11.21
CA ILE A 155 -18.19 8.78 -12.64
C ILE A 155 -18.31 7.27 -12.94
N ASN A 156 -17.59 6.45 -12.16
CA ASN A 156 -17.63 4.99 -12.34
C ASN A 156 -19.03 4.36 -12.16
N LEU A 157 -19.89 5.00 -11.34
CA LEU A 157 -21.26 4.55 -11.11
C LEU A 157 -22.24 4.97 -12.21
N LYS A 158 -21.85 5.84 -13.14
CA LYS A 158 -22.70 6.24 -14.30
C LYS A 158 -22.50 5.34 -15.51
N ASP A 159 -21.36 4.67 -15.62
CA ASP A 159 -20.99 3.84 -16.75
C ASP A 159 -21.52 2.38 -16.64
N ASP A 160 -22.19 2.04 -15.52
CA ASP A 160 -22.94 0.79 -15.28
C ASP A 160 -24.48 1.08 -15.21
#